data_7d439486f7106eb95e3c8e5983e2a754
#
_entry.id   7d439486f7106eb95e3c8e5983e2a754
#
_cell.length_a   1.000
_cell.length_b   1.000
_cell.length_c   1.000
_cell.angle_alpha   90.00
_cell.angle_beta   90.00
_cell.angle_gamma   90.00
#
_symmetry.space_group_name_H-M   'P 1'
#
loop_
_entity.id
_entity.type
_entity.pdbx_description
1 polymer ?
#
loop_
_entity_poly.entity_id
_entity_poly.type
_entity_poly.pdbx_seq_one_letter_code
_entity_poly.pdbx_strand_id
1 'polypeptide(L)'
;MGFLRCCVYYGILAVVSFFIGRLLPKSWFHGDKFPYRCASWEAKLFRFLRVHEWQDKVPDMSKIVPKLIPAKKLDTDFRAQLPRMIEETCVAEFTHFVLILLGFYALRLWPGTGGAVVTAIYILFGNLPFLIIQRYNRPRLQKLLAAQQRRSRRNQEVQQ
;
A
#
# COMPACT_ATOMS: atom_id res chain seq x y z
N MET A 1 26.00 -13.59 14.17
CA MET A 1 26.01 -13.68 12.68
C MET A 1 24.58 -13.72 12.08
N GLY A 2 23.61 -14.44 12.68
CA GLY A 2 22.24 -14.58 12.15
C GLY A 2 21.49 -13.27 12.01
N PHE A 3 21.51 -12.42 13.05
CA PHE A 3 20.87 -11.10 13.01
C PHE A 3 21.33 -10.22 11.84
N LEU A 4 22.64 -10.13 11.64
CA LEU A 4 23.20 -9.34 10.53
C LEU A 4 22.75 -9.86 9.16
N ARG A 5 22.70 -11.19 8.99
CA ARG A 5 22.20 -11.81 7.74
C ARG A 5 20.74 -11.42 7.48
N CYS A 6 19.88 -11.44 8.51
CA CYS A 6 18.50 -10.99 8.38
C CYS A 6 18.40 -9.50 8.03
N CYS A 7 19.19 -8.64 8.68
CA CYS A 7 19.20 -7.20 8.39
C CYS A 7 19.61 -6.90 6.95
N VAL A 8 20.66 -7.54 6.46
CA VAL A 8 21.13 -7.41 5.06
C VAL A 8 20.05 -7.90 4.10
N TYR A 9 19.48 -9.07 4.37
CA TYR A 9 18.40 -9.64 3.55
C TYR A 9 17.18 -8.71 3.44
N TYR A 10 16.67 -8.21 4.58
CA TYR A 10 15.54 -7.28 4.56
C TYR A 10 15.89 -5.94 3.93
N GLY A 11 17.11 -5.46 4.08
CA GLY A 11 17.61 -4.28 3.39
C GLY A 11 17.60 -4.44 1.86
N ILE A 12 18.08 -5.59 1.37
CA ILE A 12 18.02 -5.93 -0.06
C ILE A 12 16.57 -5.99 -0.55
N LEU A 13 15.68 -6.68 0.19
CA LEU A 13 14.25 -6.74 -0.15
C LEU A 13 13.63 -5.36 -0.24
N ALA A 14 13.92 -4.46 0.70
CA ALA A 14 13.40 -3.10 0.69
C ALA A 14 13.86 -2.31 -0.54
N VAL A 15 15.14 -2.39 -0.89
CA VAL A 15 15.69 -1.70 -2.07
C VAL A 15 15.11 -2.28 -3.36
N VAL A 16 15.10 -3.59 -3.51
CA VAL A 16 14.59 -4.27 -4.71
C VAL A 16 13.09 -3.99 -4.90
N SER A 17 12.30 -4.08 -3.82
CA SER A 17 10.86 -3.83 -3.88
C SER A 17 10.52 -2.39 -4.24
N PHE A 18 11.33 -1.43 -3.80
CA PHE A 18 11.18 -0.02 -4.18
C PHE A 18 11.27 0.18 -5.70
N PHE A 19 12.26 -0.43 -6.35
CA PHE A 19 12.40 -0.36 -7.81
C PHE A 19 11.31 -1.15 -8.53
N ILE A 20 11.02 -2.38 -8.11
CA ILE A 20 9.99 -3.22 -8.72
C ILE A 20 8.61 -2.52 -8.64
N GLY A 21 8.21 -2.01 -7.48
CA GLY A 21 6.93 -1.31 -7.32
C GLY A 21 6.76 -0.10 -8.24
N ARG A 22 7.85 0.54 -8.67
CA ARG A 22 7.84 1.62 -9.65
C ARG A 22 7.77 1.15 -11.09
N LEU A 23 8.42 0.03 -11.40
CA LEU A 23 8.51 -0.53 -12.74
C LEU A 23 7.25 -1.32 -13.13
N LEU A 24 6.49 -1.84 -12.16
CA LEU A 24 5.26 -2.59 -12.42
C LEU A 24 4.25 -1.75 -13.22
N PRO A 25 3.74 -2.27 -14.36
CA PRO A 25 2.71 -1.60 -15.13
C PRO A 25 1.44 -1.46 -14.31
N LYS A 26 1.03 -0.24 -14.00
CA LYS A 26 -0.13 0.04 -13.14
C LYS A 26 -1.43 -0.44 -13.77
N SER A 27 -1.50 -0.48 -15.10
CA SER A 27 -2.63 -0.99 -15.87
C SER A 27 -2.95 -2.48 -15.62
N TRP A 28 -2.07 -3.24 -14.99
CA TRP A 28 -2.35 -4.63 -14.59
C TRP A 28 -3.15 -4.71 -13.29
N PHE A 29 -3.24 -3.61 -12.56
CA PHE A 29 -3.79 -3.56 -11.20
C PHE A 29 -5.12 -2.82 -11.19
N HIS A 30 -6.20 -3.57 -11.00
CA HIS A 30 -7.57 -3.05 -11.01
C HIS A 30 -8.18 -3.16 -9.62
N GLY A 31 -8.49 -2.02 -8.99
CA GLY A 31 -9.01 -1.97 -7.63
C GLY A 31 -10.43 -2.54 -7.44
N ASP A 32 -11.16 -2.76 -8.53
CA ASP A 32 -12.51 -3.34 -8.57
C ASP A 32 -12.53 -4.86 -8.79
N LYS A 33 -11.38 -5.46 -9.17
CA LYS A 33 -11.24 -6.89 -9.47
C LYS A 33 -10.55 -7.65 -8.32
N PHE A 34 -10.79 -8.95 -8.26
CA PHE A 34 -10.03 -9.85 -7.39
C PHE A 34 -8.54 -9.83 -7.76
N PRO A 35 -7.61 -9.83 -6.80
CA PRO A 35 -7.79 -9.90 -5.34
C PRO A 35 -7.97 -8.53 -4.65
N TYR A 36 -7.94 -7.41 -5.39
CA TYR A 36 -7.89 -6.06 -4.83
C TYR A 36 -9.26 -5.51 -4.42
N ARG A 37 -10.34 -6.09 -4.92
CA ARG A 37 -11.70 -5.70 -4.52
C ARG A 37 -11.88 -5.86 -3.02
N CYS A 38 -12.25 -4.78 -2.32
CA CYS A 38 -12.52 -4.82 -0.89
C CYS A 38 -13.86 -5.49 -0.60
N ALA A 39 -13.87 -6.40 0.37
CA ALA A 39 -15.08 -7.08 0.82
C ALA A 39 -15.83 -6.24 1.85
N SER A 40 -17.15 -6.45 1.98
CA SER A 40 -17.99 -5.67 2.90
C SER A 40 -17.61 -5.84 4.38
N TRP A 41 -17.09 -6.99 4.76
CA TRP A 41 -16.64 -7.28 6.13
C TRP A 41 -15.38 -6.51 6.52
N GLU A 42 -14.53 -6.13 5.55
CA GLU A 42 -13.29 -5.40 5.81
C GLU A 42 -13.55 -4.04 6.46
N ALA A 43 -14.66 -3.39 6.12
CA ALA A 43 -15.05 -2.12 6.75
C ALA A 43 -15.30 -2.26 8.27
N LYS A 44 -15.80 -3.43 8.72
CA LYS A 44 -15.95 -3.73 10.15
C LYS A 44 -14.60 -3.97 10.81
N LEU A 45 -13.73 -4.72 10.14
CA LEU A 45 -12.35 -4.99 10.59
C LEU A 45 -11.56 -3.69 10.74
N PHE A 46 -11.60 -2.80 9.75
CA PHE A 46 -10.87 -1.53 9.80
C PHE A 46 -11.36 -0.61 10.92
N ARG A 47 -12.67 -0.64 11.25
CA ARG A 47 -13.21 0.07 12.42
C ARG A 47 -12.71 -0.55 13.72
N PHE A 48 -12.74 -1.87 13.83
CA PHE A 48 -12.23 -2.59 15.00
C PHE A 48 -10.74 -2.30 15.24
N LEU A 49 -9.93 -2.32 14.19
CA LEU A 49 -8.51 -1.99 14.22
C LEU A 49 -8.23 -0.49 14.39
N ARG A 50 -9.27 0.36 14.40
CA ARG A 50 -9.15 1.83 14.52
C ARG A 50 -8.16 2.44 13.53
N VAL A 51 -8.15 1.92 12.29
CA VAL A 51 -7.15 2.28 11.25
C VAL A 51 -7.08 3.80 11.03
N HIS A 52 -8.20 4.51 11.14
CA HIS A 52 -8.29 5.96 10.99
C HIS A 52 -7.44 6.76 11.99
N GLU A 53 -7.09 6.19 13.16
CA GLU A 53 -6.35 6.88 14.21
C GLU A 53 -4.82 6.77 14.06
N TRP A 54 -4.35 5.72 13.37
CA TRP A 54 -2.92 5.45 13.29
C TRP A 54 -2.36 5.47 11.85
N GLN A 55 -3.21 5.41 10.81
CA GLN A 55 -2.71 5.38 9.43
C GLN A 55 -1.79 6.55 9.08
N ASP A 56 -2.08 7.75 9.60
CA ASP A 56 -1.29 8.96 9.32
C ASP A 56 0.02 9.02 10.14
N LYS A 57 0.17 8.14 11.13
CA LYS A 57 1.37 8.02 11.96
C LYS A 57 2.38 7.04 11.37
N VAL A 58 1.96 6.19 10.45
CA VAL A 58 2.87 5.26 9.77
C VAL A 58 3.77 6.04 8.82
N PRO A 59 5.09 5.80 8.86
CA PRO A 59 6.04 6.51 8.00
C PRO A 59 5.69 6.35 6.52
N ASP A 60 5.46 7.46 5.83
CA ASP A 60 5.33 7.47 4.39
C ASP A 60 6.72 7.70 3.77
N MET A 61 7.11 6.84 2.83
CA MET A 61 8.40 6.95 2.15
C MET A 61 8.58 8.29 1.44
N SER A 62 7.50 8.94 0.99
CA SER A 62 7.55 10.29 0.44
C SER A 62 7.98 11.35 1.45
N LYS A 63 7.71 11.12 2.75
CA LYS A 63 8.15 11.99 3.84
C LYS A 63 9.59 11.70 4.27
N ILE A 64 10.03 10.44 4.13
CA ILE A 64 11.38 10.00 4.53
C ILE A 64 12.42 10.41 3.48
N VAL A 65 12.08 10.27 2.19
CA VAL A 65 12.99 10.56 1.08
C VAL A 65 12.32 11.51 0.06
N PRO A 66 12.04 12.77 0.44
CA PRO A 66 11.24 13.70 -0.39
C PRO A 66 11.90 14.06 -1.73
N LYS A 67 13.23 13.97 -1.83
CA LYS A 67 13.96 14.22 -3.08
C LYS A 67 13.79 13.09 -4.12
N LEU A 68 13.64 11.85 -3.66
CA LEU A 68 13.45 10.68 -4.54
C LEU A 68 11.98 10.38 -4.80
N ILE A 69 11.11 10.73 -3.85
CA ILE A 69 9.68 10.52 -3.91
C ILE A 69 9.02 11.87 -3.58
N PRO A 70 8.77 12.72 -4.58
CA PRO A 70 8.08 13.97 -4.31
C PRO A 70 6.72 13.67 -3.66
N ALA A 71 6.43 14.37 -2.56
CA ALA A 71 5.11 14.31 -1.94
C ALA A 71 4.07 14.64 -3.02
N LYS A 72 3.01 13.83 -3.10
CA LYS A 72 1.88 14.13 -4.00
C LYS A 72 1.27 15.45 -3.53
N LYS A 73 1.63 16.56 -4.18
CA LYS A 73 0.95 17.82 -3.97
C LYS A 73 -0.51 17.60 -4.35
N LEU A 74 -1.41 17.94 -3.45
CA LEU A 74 -2.84 18.10 -3.71
C LEU A 74 -3.01 19.38 -4.56
N ASP A 75 -2.50 19.32 -5.79
CA ASP A 75 -2.63 20.38 -6.76
C ASP A 75 -4.00 20.28 -7.46
N THR A 76 -4.37 21.31 -8.19
CA THR A 76 -5.63 21.44 -8.96
C THR A 76 -6.00 20.21 -9.78
N ASP A 77 -5.07 19.30 -9.99
CA ASP A 77 -5.20 18.05 -10.77
C ASP A 77 -5.43 16.78 -9.95
N PHE A 78 -5.67 16.88 -8.63
CA PHE A 78 -5.94 15.70 -7.77
C PHE A 78 -7.03 14.80 -8.35
N ARG A 79 -8.06 15.41 -8.94
CA ARG A 79 -9.20 14.68 -9.52
C ARG A 79 -8.80 13.83 -10.72
N ALA A 80 -7.90 14.31 -11.56
CA ALA A 80 -7.39 13.58 -12.72
C ALA A 80 -6.49 12.39 -12.30
N GLN A 81 -5.89 12.47 -11.10
CA GLN A 81 -4.98 11.45 -10.59
C GLN A 81 -5.69 10.31 -9.83
N LEU A 82 -6.99 10.43 -9.51
CA LEU A 82 -7.72 9.42 -8.72
C LEU A 82 -7.64 7.99 -9.30
N PRO A 83 -7.82 7.75 -10.62
CA PRO A 83 -7.69 6.40 -11.16
C PRO A 83 -6.30 5.81 -10.90
N ARG A 84 -5.26 6.60 -11.17
CA ARG A 84 -3.87 6.21 -10.94
C ARG A 84 -3.56 5.94 -9.46
N MET A 85 -4.12 6.75 -8.57
CA MET A 85 -3.97 6.54 -7.12
C MET A 85 -4.58 5.21 -6.68
N ILE A 86 -5.73 4.81 -7.25
CA ILE A 86 -6.36 3.51 -6.97
C ILE A 86 -5.45 2.37 -7.43
N GLU A 87 -4.90 2.43 -8.63
CA GLU A 87 -3.93 1.45 -9.15
C GLU A 87 -2.68 1.36 -8.26
N GLU A 88 -2.14 2.50 -7.84
CA GLU A 88 -0.98 2.57 -6.93
C GLU A 88 -1.25 1.91 -5.58
N THR A 89 -2.48 1.99 -5.04
CA THR A 89 -2.81 1.23 -3.82
C THR A 89 -2.77 -0.28 -4.06
N CYS A 90 -3.14 -0.75 -5.25
CA CYS A 90 -3.07 -2.17 -5.58
C CYS A 90 -1.63 -2.65 -5.74
N VAL A 91 -0.78 -1.86 -6.42
CA VAL A 91 0.66 -2.17 -6.54
C VAL A 91 1.32 -2.24 -5.17
N ALA A 92 1.03 -1.27 -4.29
CA ALA A 92 1.61 -1.24 -2.95
C ALA A 92 1.12 -2.43 -2.10
N GLU A 93 -0.17 -2.77 -2.17
CA GLU A 93 -0.71 -3.97 -1.50
C GLU A 93 0.00 -5.24 -1.98
N PHE A 94 0.13 -5.42 -3.29
CA PHE A 94 0.83 -6.56 -3.88
C PHE A 94 2.29 -6.63 -3.43
N THR A 95 2.99 -5.50 -3.46
CA THR A 95 4.38 -5.42 -3.04
C THR A 95 4.55 -5.84 -1.57
N HIS A 96 3.75 -5.29 -0.66
CA HIS A 96 3.83 -5.66 0.76
C HIS A 96 3.42 -7.12 1.01
N PHE A 97 2.45 -7.64 0.26
CA PHE A 97 2.08 -9.05 0.32
C PHE A 97 3.25 -9.96 -0.08
N VAL A 98 3.92 -9.66 -1.19
CA VAL A 98 5.10 -10.40 -1.63
C VAL A 98 6.24 -10.29 -0.62
N LEU A 99 6.46 -9.11 -0.05
CA LEU A 99 7.47 -8.90 0.99
C LEU A 99 7.20 -9.72 2.26
N ILE A 100 5.94 -9.89 2.66
CA ILE A 100 5.55 -10.78 3.77
C ILE A 100 5.94 -12.22 3.44
N LEU A 101 5.60 -12.71 2.24
CA LEU A 101 5.93 -14.08 1.83
C LEU A 101 7.45 -14.31 1.80
N LEU A 102 8.19 -13.40 1.17
CA LEU A 102 9.65 -13.47 1.12
C LEU A 102 10.28 -13.31 2.51
N GLY A 103 9.64 -12.55 3.39
CA GLY A 103 10.10 -12.33 4.76
C GLY A 103 10.29 -13.62 5.56
N PHE A 104 9.49 -14.65 5.31
CA PHE A 104 9.62 -15.95 5.97
C PHE A 104 10.94 -16.67 5.64
N TYR A 105 11.62 -16.34 4.56
CA TYR A 105 12.92 -16.93 4.25
C TYR A 105 13.99 -16.59 5.30
N ALA A 106 13.83 -15.51 6.04
CA ALA A 106 14.75 -15.16 7.13
C ALA A 106 14.81 -16.23 8.24
N LEU A 107 13.75 -17.03 8.43
CA LEU A 107 13.75 -18.19 9.35
C LEU A 107 14.79 -19.26 8.94
N ARG A 108 15.14 -19.33 7.66
CA ARG A 108 16.23 -20.19 7.16
C ARG A 108 17.60 -19.56 7.38
N LEU A 109 17.69 -18.24 7.29
CA LEU A 109 18.97 -17.50 7.49
C LEU A 109 19.38 -17.46 8.96
N TRP A 110 18.40 -17.47 9.85
CA TRP A 110 18.62 -17.51 11.29
C TRP A 110 17.56 -18.40 11.98
N PRO A 111 17.81 -19.72 12.03
CA PRO A 111 16.89 -20.66 12.70
C PRO A 111 16.78 -20.36 14.19
N GLY A 112 15.58 -20.62 14.75
CA GLY A 112 15.30 -20.47 16.18
C GLY A 112 14.60 -19.16 16.53
N THR A 113 14.49 -18.90 17.82
CA THR A 113 13.66 -17.82 18.40
C THR A 113 14.07 -16.43 17.88
N GLY A 114 15.37 -16.17 17.75
CA GLY A 114 15.85 -14.87 17.28
C GLY A 114 15.38 -14.54 15.87
N GLY A 115 15.49 -15.49 14.94
CA GLY A 115 14.98 -15.33 13.57
C GLY A 115 13.47 -15.18 13.52
N ALA A 116 12.73 -15.95 14.37
CA ALA A 116 11.28 -15.82 14.46
C ALA A 116 10.85 -14.43 14.92
N VAL A 117 11.49 -13.90 15.97
CA VAL A 117 11.20 -12.56 16.50
C VAL A 117 11.46 -11.48 15.45
N VAL A 118 12.64 -11.51 14.78
CA VAL A 118 12.98 -10.52 13.76
C VAL A 118 12.04 -10.62 12.57
N THR A 119 11.64 -11.82 12.15
CA THR A 119 10.65 -12.02 11.09
C THR A 119 9.28 -11.49 11.50
N ALA A 120 8.84 -11.75 12.72
CA ALA A 120 7.57 -11.21 13.24
C ALA A 120 7.57 -9.68 13.25
N ILE A 121 8.64 -9.04 13.71
CA ILE A 121 8.79 -7.58 13.69
C ILE A 121 8.72 -7.05 12.24
N TYR A 122 9.44 -7.67 11.31
CA TYR A 122 9.42 -7.28 9.91
C TYR A 122 8.03 -7.37 9.28
N ILE A 123 7.27 -8.42 9.59
CA ILE A 123 5.91 -8.61 9.07
C ILE A 123 4.94 -7.64 9.75
N LEU A 124 4.90 -7.62 11.09
CA LEU A 124 3.87 -6.91 11.85
C LEU A 124 4.03 -5.39 11.81
N PHE A 125 5.26 -4.88 11.74
CA PHE A 125 5.54 -3.45 11.76
C PHE A 125 6.03 -2.91 10.41
N GLY A 126 6.74 -3.72 9.65
CA GLY A 126 7.32 -3.30 8.37
C GLY A 126 6.40 -3.47 7.17
N ASN A 127 5.43 -4.39 7.19
CA ASN A 127 4.64 -4.70 6.01
C ASN A 127 3.13 -4.72 6.24
N LEU A 128 2.64 -5.35 7.30
CA LEU A 128 1.21 -5.52 7.54
C LEU A 128 0.45 -4.19 7.68
N PRO A 129 0.95 -3.16 8.40
CA PRO A 129 0.27 -1.87 8.48
C PRO A 129 0.12 -1.20 7.13
N PHE A 130 1.14 -1.26 6.28
CA PHE A 130 1.08 -0.68 4.93
C PHE A 130 0.05 -1.40 4.06
N LEU A 131 -0.01 -2.72 4.09
CA LEU A 131 -1.02 -3.51 3.40
C LEU A 131 -2.44 -3.12 3.85
N ILE A 132 -2.67 -3.01 5.16
CA ILE A 132 -3.95 -2.60 5.72
C ILE A 132 -4.34 -1.19 5.26
N ILE A 133 -3.41 -0.24 5.28
CA ILE A 133 -3.64 1.15 4.86
C ILE A 133 -4.07 1.21 3.38
N GLN A 134 -3.43 0.43 2.49
CA GLN A 134 -3.80 0.42 1.07
C GLN A 134 -5.25 -0.07 0.87
N ARG A 135 -5.62 -1.17 1.53
CA ARG A 135 -6.99 -1.71 1.49
C ARG A 135 -8.01 -0.78 2.13
N TYR A 136 -7.64 -0.07 3.19
CA TYR A 136 -8.50 0.91 3.86
C TYR A 136 -8.76 2.15 3.00
N ASN A 137 -7.76 2.67 2.30
CA ASN A 137 -7.86 3.89 1.52
C ASN A 137 -8.52 3.69 0.15
N ARG A 138 -8.35 2.52 -0.47
CA ARG A 138 -8.88 2.24 -1.81
C ARG A 138 -10.38 2.48 -1.97
N PRO A 139 -11.29 1.98 -1.11
CA PRO A 139 -12.73 2.25 -1.25
C PRO A 139 -13.09 3.73 -1.12
N ARG A 140 -12.28 4.50 -0.38
CA ARG A 140 -12.47 5.95 -0.23
C ARG A 140 -12.13 6.67 -1.53
N LEU A 141 -11.01 6.32 -2.16
CA LEU A 141 -10.62 6.85 -3.46
C LEU A 141 -11.65 6.48 -4.54
N GLN A 142 -12.15 5.24 -4.54
CA GLN A 142 -13.19 4.80 -5.46
C GLN A 142 -14.51 5.58 -5.29
N LYS A 143 -14.91 5.87 -4.05
CA LYS A 143 -16.09 6.71 -3.78
C LYS A 143 -15.90 8.14 -4.29
N LEU A 144 -14.72 8.73 -4.11
CA LEU A 144 -14.39 10.06 -4.62
C LEU A 144 -14.43 10.09 -6.15
N LEU A 145 -13.87 9.08 -6.81
CA LEU A 145 -13.90 8.95 -8.27
C LEU A 145 -15.34 8.84 -8.79
N ALA A 146 -16.15 7.98 -8.16
CA ALA A 146 -17.56 7.82 -8.54
C ALA A 146 -18.39 9.11 -8.34
N ALA A 147 -18.16 9.85 -7.26
CA ALA A 147 -18.81 11.13 -7.02
C ALA A 147 -18.42 12.18 -8.08
N GLN A 148 -17.16 12.21 -8.47
CA GLN A 148 -16.66 13.09 -9.52
C GLN A 148 -17.32 12.77 -10.89
N GLN A 149 -17.39 11.50 -11.26
CA GLN A 149 -18.01 11.07 -12.51
C GLN A 149 -19.51 11.43 -12.57
N ARG A 150 -20.25 11.24 -11.46
CA ARG A 150 -21.67 11.64 -11.35
C ARG A 150 -21.82 13.14 -11.56
N ARG A 151 -20.94 13.95 -10.93
CA ARG A 151 -20.99 15.42 -11.08
C ARG A 151 -20.72 15.86 -12.51
N SER A 152 -19.75 15.26 -13.17
CA SER A 152 -19.40 15.57 -14.57
C SER A 152 -20.58 15.24 -15.50
N ARG A 153 -21.22 14.08 -15.34
CA ARG A 153 -22.40 13.69 -16.15
C ARG A 153 -23.54 14.70 -15.97
N ARG A 154 -23.88 15.05 -14.75
CA ARG A 154 -24.95 16.03 -14.48
C ARG A 154 -24.68 17.40 -15.11
N ASN A 155 -23.41 17.86 -15.09
CA ASN A 155 -23.06 19.13 -15.71
C ASN A 155 -23.20 19.09 -17.23
N GLN A 156 -22.93 17.95 -17.87
CA GLN A 156 -23.13 17.76 -19.33
C GLN A 156 -24.61 17.75 -19.69
N GLU A 157 -25.47 17.12 -18.88
CA GLU A 157 -26.92 17.07 -19.06
C GLU A 157 -27.56 18.47 -18.95
N VAL A 158 -27.01 19.36 -18.12
CA VAL A 158 -27.53 20.75 -17.93
C VAL A 158 -27.09 21.68 -19.09
N GLN A 159 -26.05 21.32 -19.83
CA GLN A 159 -25.53 22.12 -20.95
C GLN A 159 -26.14 21.73 -22.30
N GLN A 160 -26.94 20.69 -22.35
CA GLN A 160 -27.74 20.26 -23.52
C GLN A 160 -29.17 20.77 -23.44
#